data_57eff0f935b8b1125b834c9ae0ecdf7f
#
_entry.id   57eff0f935b8b1125b834c9ae0ecdf7f
#
_cell.length_a   1.000
_cell.length_b   1.000
_cell.length_c   1.000
_cell.angle_alpha   90.00
_cell.angle_beta   90.00
_cell.angle_gamma   90.00
#
_symmetry.space_group_name_H-M   'P 1'
#
loop_
_entity.id
_entity.type
_entity.pdbx_description
1 polymer ?
#
loop_
_entity_poly.entity_id
_entity_poly.type
_entity_poly.pdbx_seq_one_letter_code
_entity_poly.pdbx_strand_id
1 'polypeptide(L)'
;MCNPIPASPQVGLLVLRQHPSFWHPMGTLGSEQGVQQGDPLGPFLFSLVLHKLVQSIAGAAECSGLTFNCWYLDDGILAGPKSAINHAIHFIQLEGPPLGLRINTAKCELYSRCILEGLPVDIKRSNKPNMEILGAPVGDIIFCAKFMAQKRARAARLLTQLTEVGSIDPQIALLLLRHCASFCKFVHLARSTPPPFISDGLALFDADVRRHFSDCVAIDASDSVWQQAQLSLSRGGLGLRKLALHCSAAFLASVNKAGCTTPPDKFTAHTVAIFNSLVPPACSISMESLQTSTVRLKDLSARIEDHQFDQLFLAATPANRARLLSVASCHASSWLSVIPAKGLNLHMDPAEFQVALKWWLGIDTSPHLQCPHCPGHQLDPLGHHALTCWGGGDAVLRHNSLRDVVAQFCHRARLGGQLEVGGGTEADGSRSRPADYLVPNWSTGKPAAFDITVTSPLNPISLPEAKVTGGSAARMAEMRKHISNDPKCRALGWVCIPLAVETYGCWGTEARDSSRVAARLALQLHCSKSKALISIYQRLGSLRSQGLTFLCRQPDLRGLKTLV
;
A
#
# COMPACT_ATOMS: atom_id res chain seq x y z
N MET A 1 -12.60 -26.93 20.46
CA MET A 1 -13.56 -27.90 19.87
C MET A 1 -14.46 -27.09 18.93
N CYS A 2 -14.20 -27.13 17.64
CA CYS A 2 -15.11 -26.52 16.66
C CYS A 2 -16.22 -27.52 16.38
N ASN A 3 -17.47 -27.14 16.63
CA ASN A 3 -18.61 -27.92 16.21
C ASN A 3 -18.57 -28.11 14.69
N PRO A 4 -18.84 -29.34 14.16
CA PRO A 4 -18.90 -29.53 12.74
C PRO A 4 -20.07 -28.75 12.16
N ILE A 5 -19.77 -27.90 11.16
CA ILE A 5 -20.79 -27.21 10.37
C ILE A 5 -21.58 -28.33 9.64
N PRO A 6 -22.89 -28.44 9.80
CA PRO A 6 -23.66 -29.43 9.07
C PRO A 6 -23.55 -29.10 7.57
N ALA A 7 -22.94 -30.00 6.81
CA ALA A 7 -22.87 -29.89 5.36
C ALA A 7 -24.31 -29.95 4.83
N SER A 8 -24.81 -28.80 4.33
CA SER A 8 -26.06 -28.81 3.56
C SER A 8 -25.79 -29.55 2.23
N PRO A 9 -26.36 -30.73 1.99
CA PRO A 9 -26.10 -31.50 0.77
C PRO A 9 -26.54 -30.76 -0.51
N GLN A 10 -27.35 -29.72 -0.35
CA GLN A 10 -27.95 -29.00 -1.48
C GLN A 10 -26.99 -28.01 -2.17
N VAL A 11 -26.05 -27.41 -1.45
CA VAL A 11 -25.12 -26.42 -2.04
C VAL A 11 -24.09 -27.11 -2.93
N GLY A 12 -23.56 -28.28 -2.51
CA GLY A 12 -22.61 -29.05 -3.31
C GLY A 12 -23.24 -29.58 -4.61
N LEU A 13 -24.53 -29.94 -4.59
CA LEU A 13 -25.26 -30.44 -5.76
C LEU A 13 -25.51 -29.33 -6.83
N LEU A 14 -25.67 -28.09 -6.41
CA LEU A 14 -25.93 -26.96 -7.32
C LEU A 14 -24.69 -26.57 -8.13
N VAL A 15 -23.50 -26.64 -7.51
CA VAL A 15 -22.22 -26.32 -8.18
C VAL A 15 -21.78 -27.43 -9.13
N LEU A 16 -22.06 -28.71 -8.78
CA LEU A 16 -21.66 -29.87 -9.57
C LEU A 16 -22.61 -30.18 -10.75
N ARG A 17 -23.81 -29.59 -10.81
CA ARG A 17 -24.78 -29.82 -11.89
C ARG A 17 -24.56 -28.96 -13.15
N GLN A 18 -23.77 -27.93 -13.09
CA GLN A 18 -23.37 -27.20 -14.29
C GLN A 18 -22.06 -27.81 -14.80
N HIS A 19 -22.10 -28.60 -15.86
CA HIS A 19 -20.92 -29.03 -16.61
C HIS A 19 -20.33 -27.82 -17.32
N PRO A 20 -19.32 -27.17 -16.76
CA PRO A 20 -18.72 -26.03 -17.43
C PRO A 20 -17.90 -26.54 -18.61
N SER A 21 -18.16 -25.98 -19.76
CA SER A 21 -17.37 -26.20 -20.95
C SER A 21 -16.33 -25.09 -21.07
N PHE A 22 -15.06 -25.47 -21.27
CA PHE A 22 -13.99 -24.53 -21.57
C PHE A 22 -13.82 -24.41 -23.07
N TRP A 23 -13.83 -23.17 -23.55
CA TRP A 23 -13.52 -22.92 -24.94
C TRP A 23 -11.99 -23.03 -25.16
N HIS A 24 -11.59 -23.87 -26.09
CA HIS A 24 -10.21 -24.05 -26.52
C HIS A 24 -10.17 -23.88 -28.04
N PRO A 25 -9.07 -23.37 -28.65
CA PRO A 25 -8.97 -23.22 -30.11
C PRO A 25 -9.25 -24.51 -30.90
N MET A 26 -9.08 -25.68 -30.29
CA MET A 26 -9.34 -27.00 -30.86
C MET A 26 -10.74 -27.55 -30.55
N GLY A 27 -11.61 -26.79 -29.87
CA GLY A 27 -12.97 -27.23 -29.51
C GLY A 27 -13.35 -26.97 -28.07
N THR A 28 -14.51 -27.47 -27.65
CA THR A 28 -15.01 -27.32 -26.28
C THR A 28 -14.62 -28.52 -25.44
N LEU A 29 -13.98 -28.28 -24.30
CA LEU A 29 -13.63 -29.30 -23.31
C LEU A 29 -14.67 -29.27 -22.19
N GLY A 30 -15.29 -30.42 -21.90
CA GLY A 30 -16.16 -30.61 -20.74
C GLY A 30 -15.34 -30.88 -19.47
N SER A 31 -15.70 -30.24 -18.35
CA SER A 31 -15.17 -30.57 -17.02
C SER A 31 -16.23 -31.32 -16.26
N GLU A 32 -16.10 -32.64 -16.20
CA GLU A 32 -17.14 -33.54 -15.65
C GLU A 32 -16.85 -33.98 -14.21
N GLN A 33 -15.61 -33.82 -13.74
CA GLN A 33 -15.17 -34.27 -12.41
C GLN A 33 -14.30 -33.24 -11.72
N GLY A 34 -14.44 -33.17 -10.39
CA GLY A 34 -13.61 -32.33 -9.52
C GLY A 34 -14.10 -30.87 -9.46
N VAL A 35 -13.28 -30.03 -8.83
CA VAL A 35 -13.51 -28.60 -8.69
C VAL A 35 -12.70 -27.84 -9.75
N GLN A 36 -13.26 -26.73 -10.22
CA GLN A 36 -12.59 -25.92 -11.23
C GLN A 36 -11.56 -24.99 -10.60
N GLN A 37 -10.40 -24.86 -11.27
CA GLN A 37 -9.43 -23.85 -10.92
C GLN A 37 -9.98 -22.45 -11.23
N GLY A 38 -10.03 -21.57 -10.21
CA GLY A 38 -10.63 -20.23 -10.31
C GLY A 38 -12.06 -20.13 -9.75
N ASP A 39 -12.73 -21.24 -9.46
CA ASP A 39 -14.00 -21.22 -8.73
C ASP A 39 -13.76 -20.78 -7.28
N PRO A 40 -14.45 -19.74 -6.77
CA PRO A 40 -14.34 -19.30 -5.39
C PRO A 40 -14.65 -20.37 -4.33
N LEU A 41 -15.53 -21.34 -4.66
CA LEU A 41 -15.87 -22.45 -3.79
C LEU A 41 -14.96 -23.67 -3.98
N GLY A 42 -14.16 -23.71 -5.05
CA GLY A 42 -13.31 -24.84 -5.38
C GLY A 42 -12.39 -25.28 -4.23
N PRO A 43 -11.60 -24.38 -3.64
CA PRO A 43 -10.72 -24.72 -2.51
C PRO A 43 -11.47 -25.25 -1.29
N PHE A 44 -12.66 -24.71 -1.00
CA PHE A 44 -13.50 -25.16 0.11
C PHE A 44 -14.04 -26.57 -0.12
N LEU A 45 -14.61 -26.85 -1.29
CA LEU A 45 -15.16 -28.15 -1.64
C LEU A 45 -14.07 -29.22 -1.69
N PHE A 46 -12.91 -28.91 -2.27
CA PHE A 46 -11.74 -29.78 -2.26
C PHE A 46 -11.31 -30.13 -0.84
N SER A 47 -11.20 -29.12 0.04
CA SER A 47 -10.81 -29.31 1.43
C SER A 47 -11.81 -30.19 2.21
N LEU A 48 -13.11 -30.09 1.92
CA LEU A 48 -14.12 -30.96 2.55
C LEU A 48 -13.96 -32.44 2.17
N VAL A 49 -13.64 -32.72 0.90
CA VAL A 49 -13.37 -34.09 0.44
C VAL A 49 -12.09 -34.63 1.08
N LEU A 50 -11.01 -33.85 1.01
CA LEU A 50 -9.72 -34.20 1.60
C LEU A 50 -9.78 -34.37 3.11
N HIS A 51 -10.60 -33.57 3.81
CA HIS A 51 -10.73 -33.62 5.27
C HIS A 51 -11.14 -35.01 5.78
N LYS A 52 -12.01 -35.70 5.06
CA LYS A 52 -12.40 -37.09 5.41
C LYS A 52 -11.20 -38.03 5.41
N LEU A 53 -10.36 -37.95 4.37
CA LEU A 53 -9.15 -38.77 4.25
C LEU A 53 -8.15 -38.43 5.38
N VAL A 54 -7.92 -37.13 5.65
CA VAL A 54 -7.02 -36.69 6.71
C VAL A 54 -7.48 -37.10 8.10
N GLN A 55 -8.80 -37.06 8.38
CA GLN A 55 -9.37 -37.55 9.63
C GLN A 55 -9.22 -39.07 9.77
N SER A 56 -9.43 -39.82 8.70
CA SER A 56 -9.26 -41.26 8.70
C SER A 56 -7.81 -41.68 8.97
N ILE A 57 -6.82 -40.95 8.39
CA ILE A 57 -5.39 -41.13 8.70
C ILE A 57 -5.11 -40.83 10.18
N ALA A 58 -5.67 -39.76 10.73
CA ALA A 58 -5.48 -39.37 12.13
C ALA A 58 -6.12 -40.36 13.11
N GLY A 59 -7.21 -41.03 12.70
CA GLY A 59 -7.93 -42.02 13.51
C GLY A 59 -7.43 -43.48 13.38
N ALA A 60 -6.59 -43.77 12.39
CA ALA A 60 -6.05 -45.09 12.17
C ALA A 60 -5.00 -45.46 13.23
N ALA A 61 -5.14 -46.62 13.86
CA ALA A 61 -4.24 -47.10 14.92
C ALA A 61 -2.79 -47.21 14.40
N GLU A 62 -2.63 -47.67 13.17
CA GLU A 62 -1.32 -47.82 12.50
C GLU A 62 -0.62 -46.48 12.22
N CYS A 63 -1.40 -45.38 12.16
CA CYS A 63 -0.92 -44.01 11.95
C CYS A 63 -0.78 -43.24 13.28
N SER A 64 -1.11 -43.81 14.43
CA SER A 64 -1.11 -43.16 15.76
C SER A 64 0.25 -42.58 16.17
N GLY A 65 1.35 -43.06 15.55
CA GLY A 65 2.70 -42.56 15.76
C GLY A 65 3.06 -41.31 14.97
N LEU A 66 2.18 -40.77 14.11
CA LEU A 66 2.44 -39.52 13.41
C LEU A 66 2.49 -38.37 14.42
N THR A 67 3.61 -37.69 14.48
CA THR A 67 3.80 -36.49 15.30
C THR A 67 3.31 -35.21 14.59
N PHE A 68 3.18 -35.27 13.24
CA PHE A 68 2.67 -34.18 12.44
C PHE A 68 1.88 -34.73 11.24
N ASN A 69 0.67 -34.21 11.04
CA ASN A 69 -0.23 -34.52 9.94
C ASN A 69 -0.97 -33.22 9.57
N CYS A 70 -0.46 -32.49 8.59
CA CYS A 70 -0.98 -31.19 8.22
C CYS A 70 -1.11 -31.08 6.69
N TRP A 71 -2.22 -30.50 6.24
CA TRP A 71 -2.55 -30.38 4.83
C TRP A 71 -2.99 -28.98 4.47
N TYR A 72 -2.51 -28.50 3.37
CA TYR A 72 -2.95 -27.27 2.74
C TYR A 72 -3.34 -27.57 1.29
N LEU A 73 -4.63 -27.73 1.04
CA LEU A 73 -5.17 -28.26 -0.22
C LEU A 73 -4.50 -29.62 -0.55
N ASP A 74 -3.88 -29.73 -1.72
CA ASP A 74 -3.19 -30.92 -2.22
C ASP A 74 -1.80 -31.19 -1.60
N ASP A 75 -1.22 -30.18 -0.93
CA ASP A 75 0.08 -30.31 -0.26
C ASP A 75 -0.08 -30.85 1.15
N GLY A 76 0.44 -32.07 1.39
CA GLY A 76 0.42 -32.74 2.69
C GLY A 76 1.81 -32.90 3.28
N ILE A 77 1.93 -32.70 4.59
CA ILE A 77 3.16 -32.89 5.36
C ILE A 77 2.89 -33.90 6.48
N LEU A 78 3.64 -34.98 6.45
CA LEU A 78 3.59 -36.02 7.46
C LEU A 78 4.95 -36.14 8.15
N ALA A 79 4.97 -36.21 9.49
CA ALA A 79 6.20 -36.54 10.24
C ALA A 79 5.89 -37.56 11.31
N GLY A 80 6.83 -38.48 11.54
CA GLY A 80 6.69 -39.58 12.51
C GLY A 80 7.61 -40.75 12.23
N PRO A 81 7.45 -41.86 12.95
CA PRO A 81 8.18 -43.09 12.70
C PRO A 81 7.90 -43.65 11.30
N LYS A 82 8.88 -44.39 10.75
CA LYS A 82 8.80 -45.01 9.42
C LYS A 82 7.51 -45.82 9.23
N SER A 83 7.11 -46.64 10.23
CA SER A 83 5.91 -47.46 10.17
C SER A 83 4.64 -46.61 9.97
N ALA A 84 4.47 -45.57 10.75
CA ALA A 84 3.32 -44.67 10.66
C ALA A 84 3.25 -43.94 9.31
N ILE A 85 4.40 -43.47 8.79
CA ILE A 85 4.47 -42.82 7.46
C ILE A 85 4.12 -43.80 6.36
N ASN A 86 4.66 -45.05 6.40
CA ASN A 86 4.33 -46.11 5.44
C ASN A 86 2.83 -46.43 5.43
N HIS A 87 2.23 -46.61 6.62
CA HIS A 87 0.81 -46.86 6.72
C HIS A 87 -0.01 -45.68 6.18
N ALA A 88 0.37 -44.44 6.49
CA ALA A 88 -0.33 -43.28 5.98
C ALA A 88 -0.27 -43.18 4.44
N ILE A 89 0.90 -43.43 3.83
CA ILE A 89 1.04 -43.45 2.37
C ILE A 89 0.19 -44.55 1.75
N HIS A 90 0.26 -45.77 2.31
CA HIS A 90 -0.56 -46.90 1.84
C HIS A 90 -2.06 -46.60 1.99
N PHE A 91 -2.46 -45.99 3.09
CA PHE A 91 -3.84 -45.56 3.33
C PHE A 91 -4.32 -44.56 2.30
N ILE A 92 -3.49 -43.55 1.96
CA ILE A 92 -3.80 -42.56 0.91
C ILE A 92 -3.93 -43.24 -0.46
N GLN A 93 -3.08 -44.22 -0.76
CA GLN A 93 -3.12 -44.98 -2.02
C GLN A 93 -4.38 -45.83 -2.15
N LEU A 94 -4.92 -46.34 -1.04
CA LEU A 94 -6.11 -47.18 -1.00
C LEU A 94 -7.41 -46.33 -1.00
N GLU A 95 -7.51 -45.41 -0.09
CA GLU A 95 -8.74 -44.65 0.18
C GLU A 95 -8.85 -43.32 -0.64
N GLY A 96 -7.76 -42.88 -1.22
CA GLY A 96 -7.75 -41.66 -2.04
C GLY A 96 -8.47 -41.79 -3.39
N PRO A 97 -8.20 -42.87 -4.19
CA PRO A 97 -8.78 -43.01 -5.53
C PRO A 97 -10.31 -42.97 -5.57
N PRO A 98 -11.06 -43.59 -4.64
CA PRO A 98 -12.51 -43.47 -4.57
C PRO A 98 -13.00 -42.03 -4.36
N LEU A 99 -12.17 -41.17 -3.76
CA LEU A 99 -12.43 -39.72 -3.56
C LEU A 99 -11.94 -38.86 -4.72
N GLY A 100 -11.37 -39.46 -5.77
CA GLY A 100 -10.75 -38.76 -6.89
C GLY A 100 -9.33 -38.22 -6.59
N LEU A 101 -8.71 -38.61 -5.47
CA LEU A 101 -7.41 -38.17 -5.02
C LEU A 101 -6.35 -39.24 -5.32
N ARG A 102 -5.21 -38.82 -5.92
CA ARG A 102 -4.08 -39.72 -6.20
C ARG A 102 -2.79 -39.07 -5.75
N ILE A 103 -2.02 -39.77 -4.91
CA ILE A 103 -0.68 -39.31 -4.51
C ILE A 103 0.28 -39.41 -5.71
N ASN A 104 0.99 -38.32 -5.97
CA ASN A 104 2.06 -38.32 -6.97
C ASN A 104 3.41 -38.50 -6.25
N THR A 105 3.85 -39.75 -6.14
CA THR A 105 5.05 -40.14 -5.41
C THR A 105 6.32 -39.54 -5.99
N ALA A 106 6.38 -39.30 -7.31
CA ALA A 106 7.52 -38.66 -7.97
C ALA A 106 7.68 -37.17 -7.58
N LYS A 107 6.61 -36.51 -7.11
CA LYS A 107 6.66 -35.14 -6.57
C LYS A 107 6.86 -35.12 -5.05
N CYS A 108 6.76 -36.26 -4.37
CA CYS A 108 6.98 -36.34 -2.94
C CYS A 108 8.48 -36.25 -2.61
N GLU A 109 8.78 -35.58 -1.50
CA GLU A 109 10.14 -35.51 -0.94
C GLU A 109 10.13 -36.17 0.44
N LEU A 110 11.13 -36.98 0.73
CA LEU A 110 11.31 -37.66 1.99
C LEU A 110 12.64 -37.25 2.61
N TYR A 111 12.58 -36.74 3.83
CA TYR A 111 13.75 -36.55 4.66
C TYR A 111 13.82 -37.66 5.73
N SER A 112 14.98 -38.33 5.80
CA SER A 112 15.28 -39.28 6.89
C SER A 112 16.78 -39.36 7.13
N ARG A 113 17.18 -39.51 8.39
CA ARG A 113 18.58 -39.83 8.78
C ARG A 113 18.95 -41.30 8.58
N CYS A 114 17.94 -42.15 8.43
CA CYS A 114 18.10 -43.57 8.27
C CYS A 114 17.68 -44.04 6.87
N ILE A 115 18.26 -45.12 6.39
CA ILE A 115 17.79 -45.80 5.17
C ILE A 115 16.40 -46.35 5.44
N LEU A 116 15.43 -45.96 4.65
CA LEU A 116 14.04 -46.39 4.76
C LEU A 116 13.70 -47.33 3.60
N GLU A 117 13.54 -48.61 3.91
CA GLU A 117 13.03 -49.64 2.98
C GLU A 117 11.50 -49.65 3.03
N GLY A 118 10.85 -50.13 1.96
CA GLY A 118 9.39 -50.33 1.92
C GLY A 118 8.58 -49.07 1.55
N LEU A 119 9.23 -47.92 1.24
CA LEU A 119 8.58 -46.77 0.66
C LEU A 119 8.73 -46.77 -0.86
N PRO A 120 7.79 -46.19 -1.63
CA PRO A 120 7.90 -46.05 -3.09
C PRO A 120 9.28 -45.53 -3.52
N VAL A 121 9.85 -46.19 -4.53
CA VAL A 121 11.24 -45.91 -4.97
C VAL A 121 11.41 -44.61 -5.70
N ASP A 122 10.34 -44.07 -6.26
CA ASP A 122 10.28 -42.81 -7.00
C ASP A 122 10.20 -41.55 -6.09
N ILE A 123 9.98 -41.73 -4.77
CA ILE A 123 10.04 -40.63 -3.82
C ILE A 123 11.47 -40.11 -3.71
N LYS A 124 11.65 -38.82 -3.96
CA LYS A 124 12.95 -38.17 -3.83
C LYS A 124 13.42 -38.16 -2.38
N ARG A 125 14.55 -38.79 -2.12
CA ARG A 125 15.10 -38.97 -0.76
C ARG A 125 16.23 -38.00 -0.48
N SER A 126 16.22 -37.40 0.70
CA SER A 126 17.26 -36.52 1.21
C SER A 126 17.72 -36.96 2.60
N ASN A 127 19.03 -36.93 2.84
CA ASN A 127 19.61 -37.11 4.16
C ASN A 127 19.81 -35.80 4.93
N LYS A 128 19.50 -34.66 4.30
CA LYS A 128 19.52 -33.32 4.93
C LYS A 128 18.09 -32.84 5.13
N PRO A 129 17.83 -32.14 6.26
CA PRO A 129 16.51 -31.60 6.57
C PRO A 129 16.20 -30.34 5.75
N ASN A 130 16.51 -30.38 4.47
CA ASN A 130 16.41 -29.25 3.55
C ASN A 130 15.30 -29.52 2.54
N MET A 131 14.17 -28.81 2.67
CA MET A 131 13.03 -28.96 1.77
C MET A 131 12.31 -27.62 1.56
N GLU A 132 11.61 -27.50 0.46
CA GLU A 132 10.69 -26.40 0.21
C GLU A 132 9.29 -26.81 0.66
N ILE A 133 8.69 -26.04 1.56
CA ILE A 133 7.33 -26.27 2.07
C ILE A 133 6.50 -25.02 1.76
N LEU A 134 5.46 -25.17 0.95
CA LEU A 134 4.53 -24.10 0.57
C LEU A 134 5.28 -22.83 0.07
N GLY A 135 6.35 -23.01 -0.69
CA GLY A 135 7.14 -21.91 -1.24
C GLY A 135 8.07 -21.24 -0.23
N ALA A 136 8.32 -21.87 0.92
CA ALA A 136 9.27 -21.43 1.93
C ALA A 136 10.36 -22.48 2.17
N PRO A 137 11.64 -22.10 2.38
CA PRO A 137 12.70 -23.03 2.70
C PRO A 137 12.63 -23.42 4.20
N VAL A 138 12.66 -24.70 4.45
CA VAL A 138 12.85 -25.29 5.78
C VAL A 138 14.14 -26.09 5.76
N GLY A 139 15.13 -25.68 6.56
CA GLY A 139 16.43 -26.34 6.54
C GLY A 139 17.53 -25.54 7.22
N ASP A 140 18.77 -25.86 6.85
CA ASP A 140 19.94 -25.15 7.34
C ASP A 140 20.08 -23.74 6.73
N ILE A 141 20.95 -22.92 7.33
CA ILE A 141 21.17 -21.53 6.91
C ILE A 141 21.66 -21.43 5.48
N ILE A 142 22.49 -22.38 5.03
CA ILE A 142 23.07 -22.39 3.67
C ILE A 142 21.97 -22.63 2.64
N PHE A 143 21.07 -23.58 2.92
CA PHE A 143 19.92 -23.87 2.08
C PHE A 143 18.96 -22.67 1.97
N CYS A 144 18.62 -22.08 3.10
CA CYS A 144 17.74 -20.90 3.15
C CYS A 144 18.34 -19.70 2.41
N ALA A 145 19.65 -19.43 2.59
CA ALA A 145 20.35 -18.37 1.88
C ALA A 145 20.40 -18.63 0.36
N LYS A 146 20.65 -19.87 -0.07
CA LYS A 146 20.63 -20.27 -1.49
C LYS A 146 19.23 -20.08 -2.09
N PHE A 147 18.19 -20.48 -1.37
CA PHE A 147 16.80 -20.30 -1.79
C PHE A 147 16.44 -18.81 -1.95
N MET A 148 16.86 -17.97 -0.99
CA MET A 148 16.71 -16.52 -1.08
C MET A 148 17.42 -15.95 -2.32
N ALA A 149 18.64 -16.36 -2.60
CA ALA A 149 19.41 -15.93 -3.77
C ALA A 149 18.69 -16.30 -5.09
N GLN A 150 18.14 -17.50 -5.19
CA GLN A 150 17.36 -17.94 -6.35
C GLN A 150 16.08 -17.11 -6.54
N LYS A 151 15.34 -16.84 -5.46
CA LYS A 151 14.15 -15.96 -5.52
C LYS A 151 14.53 -14.54 -5.93
N ARG A 152 15.65 -13.99 -5.42
CA ARG A 152 16.18 -12.68 -5.82
C ARG A 152 16.50 -12.63 -7.31
N ALA A 153 17.17 -13.64 -7.85
CA ALA A 153 17.48 -13.73 -9.28
C ALA A 153 16.21 -13.75 -10.16
N ARG A 154 15.15 -14.41 -9.71
CA ARG A 154 13.84 -14.38 -10.40
C ARG A 154 13.18 -12.99 -10.32
N ALA A 155 13.27 -12.32 -9.17
CA ALA A 155 12.73 -10.98 -8.99
C ALA A 155 13.48 -9.91 -9.81
N ALA A 156 14.80 -10.07 -10.01
CA ALA A 156 15.62 -9.17 -10.81
C ALA A 156 15.11 -9.01 -12.25
N ARG A 157 14.61 -10.08 -12.86
CA ARG A 157 14.02 -10.02 -14.22
C ARG A 157 12.80 -9.10 -14.26
N LEU A 158 11.94 -9.18 -13.27
CA LEU A 158 10.76 -8.30 -13.14
C LEU A 158 11.18 -6.85 -12.92
N LEU A 159 12.19 -6.61 -12.09
CA LEU A 159 12.70 -5.25 -11.83
C LEU A 159 13.28 -4.63 -13.11
N THR A 160 14.02 -5.39 -13.92
CA THR A 160 14.53 -4.93 -15.22
C THR A 160 13.38 -4.54 -16.17
N GLN A 161 12.35 -5.37 -16.29
CA GLN A 161 11.16 -5.05 -17.11
C GLN A 161 10.45 -3.79 -16.63
N LEU A 162 10.41 -3.56 -15.30
CA LEU A 162 9.83 -2.33 -14.75
C LEU A 162 10.65 -1.08 -15.08
N THR A 163 11.97 -1.20 -15.22
CA THR A 163 12.80 -0.08 -15.69
C THR A 163 12.44 0.31 -17.14
N GLU A 164 12.17 -0.67 -18.01
CA GLU A 164 11.69 -0.41 -19.37
C GLU A 164 10.32 0.30 -19.36
N VAL A 165 9.39 -0.14 -18.51
CA VAL A 165 8.12 0.56 -18.31
C VAL A 165 8.34 1.99 -17.80
N GLY A 166 9.28 2.17 -16.87
CA GLY A 166 9.60 3.48 -16.26
C GLY A 166 10.11 4.51 -17.25
N SER A 167 10.84 4.08 -18.29
CA SER A 167 11.29 4.97 -19.37
C SER A 167 10.13 5.55 -20.20
N ILE A 168 8.98 4.88 -20.19
CA ILE A 168 7.77 5.31 -20.93
C ILE A 168 6.78 6.00 -19.97
N ASP A 169 6.53 5.39 -18.81
CA ASP A 169 5.54 5.83 -17.84
C ASP A 169 6.00 5.59 -16.40
N PRO A 170 6.67 6.56 -15.77
CA PRO A 170 7.18 6.44 -14.42
C PRO A 170 6.07 6.32 -13.35
N GLN A 171 4.85 6.82 -13.63
CA GLN A 171 3.71 6.70 -12.72
C GLN A 171 3.24 5.24 -12.62
N ILE A 172 3.10 4.56 -13.75
CA ILE A 172 2.76 3.13 -13.81
C ILE A 172 3.89 2.30 -13.20
N ALA A 173 5.15 2.59 -13.55
CA ALA A 173 6.30 1.86 -13.03
C ALA A 173 6.39 1.92 -11.51
N LEU A 174 6.23 3.09 -10.89
CA LEU A 174 6.23 3.23 -9.43
C LEU A 174 5.07 2.46 -8.77
N LEU A 175 3.89 2.48 -9.37
CA LEU A 175 2.74 1.73 -8.87
C LEU A 175 3.02 0.23 -8.88
N LEU A 176 3.53 -0.31 -9.99
CA LEU A 176 3.88 -1.72 -10.14
C LEU A 176 5.06 -2.11 -9.24
N LEU A 177 6.08 -1.27 -9.12
CA LEU A 177 7.20 -1.48 -8.21
C LEU A 177 6.71 -1.66 -6.77
N ARG A 178 5.83 -0.79 -6.31
CA ARG A 178 5.24 -0.85 -4.96
C ARG A 178 4.40 -2.10 -4.73
N HIS A 179 3.48 -2.41 -5.65
CA HIS A 179 2.47 -3.43 -5.42
C HIS A 179 2.86 -4.82 -5.91
N CYS A 180 3.77 -4.91 -6.88
CA CYS A 180 4.08 -6.16 -7.55
C CYS A 180 5.54 -6.62 -7.42
N ALA A 181 6.50 -5.72 -7.16
CA ALA A 181 7.92 -6.05 -7.34
C ALA A 181 8.83 -5.74 -6.13
N SER A 182 8.32 -5.12 -5.07
CA SER A 182 9.10 -4.80 -3.86
C SER A 182 8.75 -5.73 -2.69
N PHE A 183 8.37 -5.19 -1.55
CA PHE A 183 8.08 -5.90 -0.30
C PHE A 183 7.19 -7.14 -0.46
N CYS A 184 6.16 -7.09 -1.31
CA CYS A 184 5.22 -8.18 -1.54
C CYS A 184 5.87 -9.47 -2.05
N LYS A 185 7.02 -9.39 -2.76
CA LYS A 185 7.70 -10.57 -3.31
C LYS A 185 8.31 -11.48 -2.26
N PHE A 186 8.71 -10.91 -1.12
CA PHE A 186 9.44 -11.63 -0.09
C PHE A 186 8.76 -11.65 1.28
N VAL A 187 7.60 -10.99 1.44
CA VAL A 187 6.90 -10.97 2.72
C VAL A 187 6.53 -12.38 3.20
N HIS A 188 6.20 -13.30 2.29
CA HIS A 188 5.93 -14.69 2.63
C HIS A 188 7.19 -15.36 3.20
N LEU A 189 8.32 -15.22 2.52
CA LEU A 189 9.59 -15.75 2.98
C LEU A 189 10.01 -15.13 4.33
N ALA A 190 9.87 -13.81 4.49
CA ALA A 190 10.15 -13.12 5.74
C ALA A 190 9.26 -13.56 6.91
N ARG A 191 8.05 -14.08 6.63
CA ARG A 191 7.12 -14.61 7.63
C ARG A 191 7.43 -16.05 8.05
N SER A 192 8.03 -16.83 7.16
CA SER A 192 8.20 -18.27 7.32
C SER A 192 9.63 -18.70 7.65
N THR A 193 10.61 -17.80 7.48
CA THR A 193 12.02 -18.12 7.67
C THR A 193 12.64 -17.17 8.71
N PRO A 194 13.39 -17.68 9.70
CA PRO A 194 14.08 -16.83 10.68
C PRO A 194 14.95 -15.77 10.00
N PRO A 195 14.85 -14.48 10.41
CA PRO A 195 15.58 -13.38 9.79
C PRO A 195 17.09 -13.62 9.62
N PRO A 196 17.84 -14.20 10.59
CA PRO A 196 19.28 -14.43 10.43
C PRO A 196 19.65 -15.35 9.26
N PHE A 197 18.70 -16.15 8.75
CA PHE A 197 18.96 -17.08 7.65
C PHE A 197 18.87 -16.44 6.26
N ILE A 198 18.26 -15.26 6.19
CA ILE A 198 17.94 -14.59 4.92
C ILE A 198 18.28 -13.10 4.89
N SER A 199 18.75 -12.51 6.00
CA SER A 199 18.98 -11.07 6.17
C SER A 199 19.85 -10.45 5.06
N ASP A 200 20.97 -11.10 4.73
CA ASP A 200 21.90 -10.60 3.72
C ASP A 200 21.25 -10.56 2.32
N GLY A 201 20.53 -11.62 1.99
CA GLY A 201 19.79 -11.68 0.73
C GLY A 201 18.66 -10.65 0.65
N LEU A 202 17.99 -10.35 1.78
CA LEU A 202 16.98 -9.30 1.85
C LEU A 202 17.61 -7.91 1.69
N ALA A 203 18.76 -7.65 2.32
CA ALA A 203 19.49 -6.39 2.17
C ALA A 203 19.95 -6.14 0.72
N LEU A 204 20.44 -7.18 0.06
CA LEU A 204 20.80 -7.12 -1.36
C LEU A 204 19.59 -6.86 -2.26
N PHE A 205 18.42 -7.43 -1.93
CA PHE A 205 17.19 -7.16 -2.67
C PHE A 205 16.69 -5.72 -2.45
N ASP A 206 16.78 -5.18 -1.23
CA ASP A 206 16.47 -3.78 -0.94
C ASP A 206 17.36 -2.82 -1.75
N ALA A 207 18.64 -3.16 -1.94
CA ALA A 207 19.54 -2.40 -2.82
C ALA A 207 19.12 -2.48 -4.30
N ASP A 208 18.67 -3.67 -4.77
CA ASP A 208 18.13 -3.80 -6.11
C ASP A 208 16.88 -2.93 -6.31
N VAL A 209 15.95 -2.91 -5.34
CA VAL A 209 14.74 -2.08 -5.38
C VAL A 209 15.12 -0.59 -5.46
N ARG A 210 16.11 -0.13 -4.67
CA ARG A 210 16.58 1.26 -4.70
C ARG A 210 17.12 1.65 -6.07
N ARG A 211 17.98 0.81 -6.64
CA ARG A 211 18.57 1.06 -7.97
C ARG A 211 17.49 1.16 -9.04
N HIS A 212 16.61 0.15 -9.11
CA HIS A 212 15.55 0.14 -10.11
C HIS A 212 14.49 1.24 -9.89
N PHE A 213 14.27 1.68 -8.64
CA PHE A 213 13.48 2.89 -8.38
C PHE A 213 14.10 4.10 -9.06
N SER A 214 15.42 4.33 -8.85
CA SER A 214 16.12 5.46 -9.48
C SER A 214 16.02 5.41 -11.01
N ASP A 215 16.18 4.23 -11.60
CA ASP A 215 16.06 4.01 -13.04
C ASP A 215 14.62 4.25 -13.55
N CYS A 216 13.61 3.74 -12.84
CA CYS A 216 12.19 3.84 -13.23
C CYS A 216 11.65 5.28 -13.23
N VAL A 217 12.10 6.12 -12.30
CA VAL A 217 11.55 7.47 -12.13
C VAL A 217 12.56 8.58 -12.47
N ALA A 218 13.77 8.22 -12.92
CA ALA A 218 14.88 9.12 -13.23
C ALA A 218 15.19 10.10 -12.07
N ILE A 219 15.25 9.56 -10.85
CA ILE A 219 15.55 10.31 -9.63
C ILE A 219 16.69 9.62 -8.89
N ASP A 220 17.83 10.31 -8.76
CA ASP A 220 18.89 9.88 -7.86
C ASP A 220 18.54 10.29 -6.42
N ALA A 221 18.18 9.31 -5.59
CA ALA A 221 17.75 9.53 -4.23
C ALA A 221 18.94 9.43 -3.26
N SER A 222 19.27 10.54 -2.60
CA SER A 222 20.20 10.53 -1.44
C SER A 222 19.68 9.60 -0.35
N ASP A 223 20.50 9.25 0.63
CA ASP A 223 20.09 8.33 1.70
C ASP A 223 18.89 8.84 2.51
N SER A 224 18.83 10.14 2.80
CA SER A 224 17.70 10.73 3.52
C SER A 224 16.41 10.73 2.69
N VAL A 225 16.50 10.98 1.39
CA VAL A 225 15.37 10.90 0.45
C VAL A 225 14.90 9.45 0.32
N TRP A 226 15.85 8.50 0.22
CA TRP A 226 15.53 7.09 0.16
C TRP A 226 14.88 6.59 1.46
N GLN A 227 15.33 7.05 2.63
CA GLN A 227 14.67 6.78 3.91
C GLN A 227 13.21 7.23 3.90
N GLN A 228 12.92 8.44 3.39
CA GLN A 228 11.53 8.89 3.22
C GLN A 228 10.76 8.00 2.24
N ALA A 229 11.34 7.63 1.09
CA ALA A 229 10.68 6.79 0.09
C ALA A 229 10.28 5.41 0.64
N GLN A 230 11.02 4.89 1.60
CA GLN A 230 10.74 3.61 2.28
C GLN A 230 9.54 3.67 3.24
N LEU A 231 9.18 4.83 3.75
CA LEU A 231 8.02 4.98 4.63
C LEU A 231 6.71 4.68 3.89
N SER A 232 5.69 4.34 4.65
CA SER A 232 4.33 4.19 4.09
C SER A 232 3.80 5.51 3.53
N LEU A 233 2.83 5.41 2.64
CA LEU A 233 2.13 6.58 2.08
C LEU A 233 1.51 7.47 3.16
N SER A 234 1.02 6.87 4.24
CA SER A 234 0.42 7.60 5.38
C SER A 234 1.44 8.38 6.20
N ARG A 235 2.74 8.14 6.01
CA ARG A 235 3.86 8.89 6.62
C ARG A 235 4.64 9.72 5.61
N GLY A 236 4.03 10.01 4.47
CA GLY A 236 4.65 10.84 3.43
C GLY A 236 5.73 10.14 2.63
N GLY A 237 5.84 8.81 2.72
CA GLY A 237 6.73 8.00 1.90
C GLY A 237 6.13 7.57 0.57
N LEU A 238 6.77 6.63 -0.10
CA LEU A 238 6.31 6.01 -1.34
C LEU A 238 5.82 4.57 -1.14
N GLY A 239 5.91 4.01 0.07
CA GLY A 239 5.54 2.63 0.38
C GLY A 239 6.55 1.59 -0.12
N LEU A 240 7.78 1.96 -0.44
CA LEU A 240 8.87 1.08 -0.86
C LEU A 240 9.61 0.52 0.37
N ARG A 241 8.87 -0.14 1.26
CA ARG A 241 9.36 -0.62 2.55
C ARG A 241 10.65 -1.43 2.42
N LYS A 242 11.61 -1.14 3.29
CA LYS A 242 12.87 -1.88 3.40
C LYS A 242 12.61 -3.24 4.03
N LEU A 243 12.75 -4.29 3.24
CA LEU A 243 12.40 -5.66 3.63
C LEU A 243 13.28 -6.17 4.78
N ALA A 244 14.58 -5.84 4.77
CA ALA A 244 15.52 -6.22 5.82
C ALA A 244 15.14 -5.63 7.21
N LEU A 245 14.50 -4.46 7.27
CA LEU A 245 14.02 -3.89 8.54
C LEU A 245 12.71 -4.52 9.02
N HIS A 246 11.82 -4.88 8.10
CA HIS A 246 10.50 -5.40 8.44
C HIS A 246 10.44 -6.93 8.53
N CYS A 247 11.53 -7.65 8.24
CA CYS A 247 11.54 -9.12 8.30
C CYS A 247 11.33 -9.64 9.72
N SER A 248 11.91 -9.00 10.75
CA SER A 248 11.66 -9.35 12.14
C SER A 248 10.18 -9.20 12.53
N ALA A 249 9.56 -8.09 12.15
CA ALA A 249 8.13 -7.86 12.35
C ALA A 249 7.26 -8.91 11.65
N ALA A 250 7.64 -9.29 10.42
CA ALA A 250 6.92 -10.28 9.63
C ALA A 250 6.99 -11.67 10.27
N PHE A 251 8.18 -12.09 10.70
CA PHE A 251 8.40 -13.37 11.36
C PHE A 251 7.65 -13.44 12.70
N LEU A 252 7.80 -12.45 13.58
CA LEU A 252 7.16 -12.40 14.90
C LEU A 252 5.63 -12.41 14.81
N ALA A 253 5.05 -11.67 13.87
CA ALA A 253 3.62 -11.69 13.64
C ALA A 253 3.13 -13.05 13.12
N SER A 254 3.97 -13.80 12.41
CA SER A 254 3.66 -15.15 11.95
C SER A 254 3.71 -16.16 13.09
N VAL A 255 4.76 -16.10 13.93
CA VAL A 255 4.91 -16.94 15.13
C VAL A 255 3.73 -16.72 16.09
N ASN A 256 3.38 -15.46 16.38
CA ASN A 256 2.23 -15.14 17.23
C ASN A 256 0.91 -15.74 16.67
N LYS A 257 0.68 -15.61 15.35
CA LYS A 257 -0.54 -16.14 14.72
C LYS A 257 -0.58 -17.68 14.73
N ALA A 258 0.56 -18.34 14.67
CA ALA A 258 0.64 -19.81 14.71
C ALA A 258 0.27 -20.39 16.10
N GLY A 259 0.10 -19.54 17.12
CA GLY A 259 -0.27 -19.98 18.46
C GLY A 259 0.79 -20.90 19.06
N CYS A 260 2.02 -20.41 19.19
CA CYS A 260 3.14 -21.20 19.67
C CYS A 260 2.86 -21.79 21.06
N THR A 261 2.42 -23.06 21.10
CA THR A 261 2.20 -23.83 22.34
C THR A 261 3.49 -24.40 22.91
N THR A 262 4.57 -24.35 22.14
CA THR A 262 5.91 -24.75 22.56
C THR A 262 6.68 -23.57 23.15
N PRO A 263 7.63 -23.79 24.07
CA PRO A 263 8.51 -22.74 24.54
C PRO A 263 9.17 -22.02 23.34
N PRO A 264 9.30 -20.70 23.39
CA PRO A 264 9.88 -19.94 22.30
C PRO A 264 11.28 -20.48 21.97
N ASP A 265 11.49 -20.77 20.71
CA ASP A 265 12.80 -21.21 20.24
C ASP A 265 13.82 -20.06 20.27
N LYS A 266 15.10 -20.41 20.16
CA LYS A 266 16.22 -19.45 20.14
C LYS A 266 16.11 -18.44 18.99
N PHE A 267 15.48 -18.79 17.88
CA PHE A 267 15.32 -17.91 16.73
C PHE A 267 14.26 -16.84 16.99
N THR A 268 13.18 -17.20 17.67
CA THR A 268 12.14 -16.25 18.09
C THR A 268 12.71 -15.25 19.10
N ALA A 269 13.43 -15.71 20.13
CA ALA A 269 14.08 -14.84 21.11
C ALA A 269 15.09 -13.88 20.45
N HIS A 270 15.91 -14.38 19.54
CA HIS A 270 16.86 -13.55 18.79
C HIS A 270 16.12 -12.53 17.90
N THR A 271 15.02 -12.92 17.25
CA THR A 271 14.24 -12.01 16.41
C THR A 271 13.55 -10.93 17.22
N VAL A 272 13.10 -11.21 18.45
CA VAL A 272 12.61 -10.19 19.40
C VAL A 272 13.71 -9.17 19.70
N ALA A 273 14.94 -9.61 19.96
CA ALA A 273 16.07 -8.70 20.18
C ALA A 273 16.37 -7.82 18.96
N ILE A 274 16.36 -8.40 17.74
CA ILE A 274 16.49 -7.64 16.49
C ILE A 274 15.37 -6.60 16.37
N PHE A 275 14.11 -6.98 16.56
CA PHE A 275 12.98 -6.05 16.48
C PHE A 275 13.11 -4.90 17.49
N ASN A 276 13.45 -5.23 18.74
CA ASN A 276 13.59 -4.23 19.80
C ASN A 276 14.74 -3.25 19.57
N SER A 277 15.77 -3.63 18.80
CA SER A 277 16.83 -2.71 18.39
C SER A 277 16.39 -1.70 17.30
N LEU A 278 15.26 -1.95 16.63
CA LEU A 278 14.71 -1.10 15.55
C LEU A 278 13.65 -0.11 16.04
N VAL A 279 13.28 -0.17 17.32
CA VAL A 279 12.21 0.67 17.87
C VAL A 279 12.63 1.27 19.22
N PRO A 280 12.02 2.37 19.65
CA PRO A 280 12.25 2.91 21.00
C PRO A 280 11.86 1.90 22.08
N PRO A 281 12.47 1.96 23.28
CA PRO A 281 12.18 1.03 24.40
C PRO A 281 10.68 0.95 24.75
N ALA A 282 9.96 2.06 24.69
CA ALA A 282 8.52 2.11 24.93
C ALA A 282 7.68 1.33 23.90
N CYS A 283 8.24 1.05 22.72
CA CYS A 283 7.60 0.31 21.63
C CYS A 283 8.09 -1.14 21.52
N SER A 284 8.96 -1.58 22.45
CA SER A 284 9.51 -2.93 22.48
C SER A 284 8.42 -3.98 22.73
N ILE A 285 8.74 -5.22 22.42
CA ILE A 285 7.88 -6.39 22.70
C ILE A 285 8.66 -7.38 23.57
N SER A 286 7.94 -8.11 24.42
CA SER A 286 8.47 -9.20 25.21
C SER A 286 8.04 -10.55 24.66
N MET A 287 8.74 -11.62 25.05
CA MET A 287 8.34 -12.98 24.73
C MET A 287 6.95 -13.32 25.28
N GLU A 288 6.62 -12.81 26.46
CA GLU A 288 5.31 -12.96 27.09
C GLU A 288 4.20 -12.29 26.26
N SER A 289 4.45 -11.07 25.76
CA SER A 289 3.48 -10.36 24.92
C SER A 289 3.19 -11.08 23.60
N LEU A 290 4.17 -11.83 23.07
CA LEU A 290 3.95 -12.67 21.87
C LEU A 290 3.04 -13.87 22.14
N GLN A 291 2.92 -14.33 23.39
CA GLN A 291 2.08 -15.46 23.78
C GLN A 291 0.68 -15.02 24.23
N THR A 292 0.58 -13.86 24.87
CA THR A 292 -0.65 -13.40 25.55
C THR A 292 -1.48 -12.41 24.75
N SER A 293 -0.90 -11.73 23.75
CA SER A 293 -1.60 -10.70 22.98
C SER A 293 -1.58 -10.97 21.48
N THR A 294 -2.55 -10.42 20.76
CA THR A 294 -2.56 -10.50 19.29
C THR A 294 -1.58 -9.48 18.69
N VAL A 295 -0.54 -9.99 18.03
CA VAL A 295 0.50 -9.18 17.39
C VAL A 295 0.37 -9.28 15.87
N ARG A 296 0.07 -8.15 15.21
CA ARG A 296 -0.09 -8.11 13.75
C ARG A 296 1.11 -7.46 13.10
N LEU A 297 1.48 -7.96 11.91
CA LEU A 297 2.55 -7.37 11.08
C LEU A 297 2.34 -5.85 10.87
N LYS A 298 1.10 -5.41 10.63
CA LYS A 298 0.79 -3.99 10.44
C LYS A 298 1.20 -3.15 11.64
N ASP A 299 0.93 -3.64 12.86
CA ASP A 299 1.16 -2.89 14.09
C ASP A 299 2.68 -2.84 14.42
N LEU A 300 3.40 -3.95 14.23
CA LEU A 300 4.86 -3.96 14.39
C LEU A 300 5.57 -3.11 13.34
N SER A 301 5.15 -3.22 12.08
CA SER A 301 5.71 -2.38 11.01
C SER A 301 5.45 -0.89 11.25
N ALA A 302 4.29 -0.52 11.82
CA ALA A 302 3.99 0.87 12.17
C ALA A 302 4.97 1.42 13.20
N ARG A 303 5.34 0.64 14.23
CA ARG A 303 6.33 1.06 15.25
C ARG A 303 7.71 1.34 14.65
N ILE A 304 8.14 0.50 13.69
CA ILE A 304 9.40 0.72 12.95
C ILE A 304 9.29 2.00 12.11
N GLU A 305 8.22 2.17 11.35
CA GLU A 305 8.02 3.34 10.50
C GLU A 305 7.87 4.65 11.30
N ASP A 306 7.23 4.61 12.48
CA ASP A 306 7.13 5.76 13.38
C ASP A 306 8.52 6.21 13.83
N HIS A 307 9.35 5.26 14.29
CA HIS A 307 10.71 5.57 14.70
C HIS A 307 11.56 6.11 13.53
N GLN A 308 11.45 5.53 12.34
CA GLN A 308 12.15 6.03 11.16
C GLN A 308 11.70 7.45 10.76
N PHE A 309 10.38 7.72 10.83
CA PHE A 309 9.85 9.05 10.58
C PHE A 309 10.39 10.07 11.60
N ASP A 310 10.41 9.72 12.89
CA ASP A 310 10.92 10.60 13.94
C ASP A 310 12.41 10.92 13.74
N GLN A 311 13.22 9.93 13.37
CA GLN A 311 14.63 10.15 13.04
C GLN A 311 14.81 11.09 11.84
N LEU A 312 14.06 10.86 10.76
CA LEU A 312 14.08 11.71 9.58
C LEU A 312 13.62 13.14 9.91
N PHE A 313 12.58 13.28 10.71
CA PHE A 313 12.01 14.56 11.13
C PHE A 313 12.98 15.35 12.01
N LEU A 314 13.64 14.70 12.96
CA LEU A 314 14.62 15.34 13.86
C LEU A 314 15.84 15.87 13.10
N ALA A 315 16.30 15.15 12.08
CA ALA A 315 17.41 15.55 11.24
C ALA A 315 17.05 16.64 10.20
N ALA A 316 15.76 16.87 9.97
CA ALA A 316 15.29 17.78 8.90
C ALA A 316 15.40 19.26 9.28
N THR A 317 15.64 20.11 8.27
CA THR A 317 15.55 21.58 8.39
C THR A 317 14.13 22.02 8.73
N PRO A 318 13.91 23.23 9.28
CA PRO A 318 12.56 23.73 9.58
C PRO A 318 11.58 23.67 8.40
N ALA A 319 12.03 24.00 7.19
CA ALA A 319 11.22 23.92 5.98
C ALA A 319 10.86 22.46 5.63
N ASN A 320 11.84 21.54 5.70
CA ASN A 320 11.58 20.13 5.47
C ASN A 320 10.71 19.49 6.57
N ARG A 321 10.78 19.94 7.83
CA ARG A 321 9.85 19.51 8.88
C ARG A 321 8.41 19.88 8.55
N ALA A 322 8.16 21.13 8.14
CA ALA A 322 6.84 21.57 7.73
C ALA A 322 6.32 20.78 6.51
N ARG A 323 7.20 20.51 5.52
CA ARG A 323 6.89 19.65 4.38
C ARG A 323 6.54 18.23 4.82
N LEU A 324 7.38 17.58 5.65
CA LEU A 324 7.18 16.21 6.12
C LEU A 324 5.84 16.06 6.86
N LEU A 325 5.50 16.99 7.75
CA LEU A 325 4.21 16.99 8.44
C LEU A 325 3.03 17.13 7.48
N SER A 326 3.18 17.97 6.45
CA SER A 326 2.13 18.17 5.45
C SER A 326 1.94 16.93 4.56
N VAL A 327 3.02 16.31 4.04
CA VAL A 327 2.92 15.09 3.20
C VAL A 327 2.49 13.86 4.01
N ALA A 328 2.78 13.79 5.30
CA ALA A 328 2.34 12.72 6.20
C ALA A 328 0.89 12.87 6.67
N SER A 329 0.22 13.95 6.27
CA SER A 329 -1.18 14.16 6.64
C SER A 329 -2.15 13.22 5.92
N CYS A 330 -3.32 13.01 6.51
CA CYS A 330 -4.37 12.16 5.94
C CYS A 330 -4.75 12.63 4.53
N HIS A 331 -4.78 11.70 3.58
CA HIS A 331 -5.11 11.93 2.16
C HIS A 331 -4.10 12.73 1.33
N ALA A 332 -3.01 13.26 1.90
CA ALA A 332 -1.99 13.96 1.13
C ALA A 332 -1.39 13.08 0.02
N SER A 333 -1.15 11.81 0.32
CA SER A 333 -0.56 10.80 -0.58
C SER A 333 -1.56 10.14 -1.54
N SER A 334 -2.84 10.55 -1.56
CA SER A 334 -3.87 9.87 -2.37
C SER A 334 -3.55 9.82 -3.86
N TRP A 335 -2.88 10.84 -4.40
CA TRP A 335 -2.45 10.90 -5.80
C TRP A 335 -1.43 9.82 -6.19
N LEU A 336 -0.61 9.36 -5.23
CA LEU A 336 0.35 8.27 -5.43
C LEU A 336 -0.32 6.88 -5.48
N SER A 337 -1.58 6.77 -5.08
CA SER A 337 -2.35 5.51 -5.08
C SER A 337 -3.31 5.41 -6.27
N VAL A 338 -3.29 6.39 -7.15
CA VAL A 338 -4.15 6.44 -8.32
C VAL A 338 -3.73 5.39 -9.34
N ILE A 339 -4.69 4.65 -9.89
CA ILE A 339 -4.49 3.89 -11.12
C ILE A 339 -4.54 4.88 -12.28
N PRO A 340 -3.43 5.05 -13.03
CA PRO A 340 -3.36 6.03 -14.11
C PRO A 340 -4.43 5.76 -15.19
N ALA A 341 -5.28 6.74 -15.45
CA ALA A 341 -6.34 6.65 -16.45
C ALA A 341 -6.52 8.02 -17.14
N LYS A 342 -6.13 8.10 -18.41
CA LYS A 342 -6.22 9.35 -19.20
C LYS A 342 -7.64 9.90 -19.28
N GLY A 343 -8.64 9.05 -19.51
CA GLY A 343 -10.05 9.44 -19.60
C GLY A 343 -10.67 9.98 -18.31
N LEU A 344 -9.97 9.79 -17.16
CA LEU A 344 -10.39 10.30 -15.85
C LEU A 344 -9.51 11.46 -15.35
N ASN A 345 -8.56 11.94 -16.14
CA ASN A 345 -7.54 12.92 -15.76
C ASN A 345 -6.73 12.50 -14.50
N LEU A 346 -6.43 11.19 -14.41
CA LEU A 346 -5.65 10.60 -13.31
C LEU A 346 -4.25 10.16 -13.76
N HIS A 347 -3.93 10.32 -15.04
CA HIS A 347 -2.61 10.06 -15.61
C HIS A 347 -1.87 11.40 -15.77
N MET A 348 -0.65 11.43 -15.30
CA MET A 348 0.24 12.60 -15.40
C MET A 348 1.22 12.41 -16.56
N ASP A 349 1.64 13.51 -17.17
CA ASP A 349 2.80 13.47 -18.08
C ASP A 349 4.04 12.98 -17.31
N PRO A 350 4.92 12.18 -17.94
CA PRO A 350 6.12 11.67 -17.27
C PRO A 350 6.99 12.77 -16.60
N ALA A 351 7.19 13.91 -17.26
CA ALA A 351 7.97 15.00 -16.70
C ALA A 351 7.26 15.68 -15.51
N GLU A 352 5.94 15.87 -15.61
CA GLU A 352 5.12 16.38 -14.51
C GLU A 352 5.16 15.43 -13.30
N PHE A 353 5.05 14.13 -13.54
CA PHE A 353 5.11 13.13 -12.47
C PHE A 353 6.47 13.13 -11.76
N GLN A 354 7.58 13.21 -12.52
CA GLN A 354 8.93 13.26 -11.95
C GLN A 354 9.14 14.52 -11.11
N VAL A 355 8.71 15.69 -11.58
CA VAL A 355 8.79 16.94 -10.81
C VAL A 355 7.93 16.88 -9.55
N ALA A 356 6.70 16.36 -9.65
CA ALA A 356 5.82 16.19 -8.50
C ALA A 356 6.42 15.22 -7.47
N LEU A 357 7.09 14.17 -7.92
CA LEU A 357 7.73 13.19 -7.06
C LEU A 357 8.97 13.75 -6.36
N LYS A 358 9.83 14.50 -7.08
CA LYS A 358 10.97 15.24 -6.51
C LYS A 358 10.49 16.19 -5.43
N TRP A 359 9.51 17.00 -5.75
CA TRP A 359 8.92 17.95 -4.83
C TRP A 359 8.31 17.27 -3.58
N TRP A 360 7.59 16.16 -3.75
CA TRP A 360 7.06 15.35 -2.67
C TRP A 360 8.16 14.87 -1.72
N LEU A 361 9.27 14.41 -2.28
CA LEU A 361 10.43 13.90 -1.54
C LEU A 361 11.36 15.00 -0.99
N GLY A 362 11.11 16.27 -1.32
CA GLY A 362 11.94 17.40 -0.90
C GLY A 362 13.28 17.49 -1.62
N ILE A 363 13.34 16.96 -2.84
CA ILE A 363 14.48 17.10 -3.73
C ILE A 363 14.38 18.45 -4.44
N ASP A 364 15.51 19.12 -4.63
CA ASP A 364 15.56 20.38 -5.37
C ASP A 364 14.98 20.22 -6.79
N THR A 365 13.93 20.99 -7.07
CA THR A 365 13.24 20.98 -8.37
C THR A 365 13.64 22.12 -9.28
N SER A 366 14.41 23.10 -8.78
CA SER A 366 14.68 24.36 -9.47
C SER A 366 16.10 24.88 -9.24
N PRO A 367 17.16 24.07 -9.42
CA PRO A 367 18.51 24.51 -9.14
C PRO A 367 18.85 25.72 -10.01
N HIS A 368 19.18 26.87 -9.36
CA HIS A 368 19.63 28.11 -10.01
C HIS A 368 18.65 28.77 -10.98
N LEU A 369 17.39 28.38 -11.04
CA LEU A 369 16.41 29.01 -11.91
C LEU A 369 15.88 30.32 -11.31
N GLN A 370 15.70 31.33 -12.17
CA GLN A 370 15.01 32.57 -11.80
C GLN A 370 13.52 32.47 -12.14
N CYS A 371 12.71 33.18 -11.37
CA CYS A 371 11.29 33.29 -11.69
C CYS A 371 11.11 34.13 -12.97
N PRO A 372 10.48 33.64 -14.03
CA PRO A 372 10.27 34.39 -15.26
C PRO A 372 9.30 35.57 -15.10
N HIS A 373 8.53 35.60 -14.02
CA HIS A 373 7.52 36.61 -13.75
C HIS A 373 7.92 37.61 -12.67
N CYS A 374 8.94 37.30 -11.86
CA CYS A 374 9.42 38.13 -10.77
C CYS A 374 10.91 38.41 -10.98
N PRO A 375 11.29 39.49 -11.69
CA PRO A 375 12.69 39.79 -11.95
C PRO A 375 13.53 39.86 -10.66
N GLY A 376 14.68 39.18 -10.65
CA GLY A 376 15.58 39.14 -9.51
C GLY A 376 15.22 38.12 -8.41
N HIS A 377 14.10 37.38 -8.51
CA HIS A 377 13.76 36.32 -7.57
C HIS A 377 14.27 34.97 -8.08
N GLN A 378 15.15 34.33 -7.31
CA GLN A 378 15.52 32.95 -7.53
C GLN A 378 14.42 32.02 -6.98
N LEU A 379 14.17 30.92 -7.71
CA LEU A 379 13.28 29.88 -7.23
C LEU A 379 13.96 29.12 -6.08
N ASP A 380 13.22 28.91 -5.01
CA ASP A 380 13.72 28.15 -3.88
C ASP A 380 13.71 26.64 -4.16
N PRO A 381 14.61 25.85 -3.52
CA PRO A 381 14.74 24.41 -3.78
C PRO A 381 13.46 23.60 -3.59
N LEU A 382 12.60 24.02 -2.67
CA LEU A 382 11.33 23.32 -2.39
C LEU A 382 10.16 23.86 -3.22
N GLY A 383 10.41 24.76 -4.20
CA GLY A 383 9.40 25.25 -5.11
C GLY A 383 8.32 26.14 -4.47
N HIS A 384 8.58 26.70 -3.28
CA HIS A 384 7.59 27.54 -2.60
C HIS A 384 7.21 28.76 -3.44
N HIS A 385 8.21 29.50 -3.97
CA HIS A 385 7.94 30.65 -4.81
C HIS A 385 7.18 30.24 -6.09
N ALA A 386 7.61 29.18 -6.77
CA ALA A 386 6.95 28.70 -7.98
C ALA A 386 5.46 28.37 -7.75
N LEU A 387 5.13 27.81 -6.58
CA LEU A 387 3.76 27.47 -6.21
C LEU A 387 2.93 28.64 -5.67
N THR A 388 3.57 29.75 -5.28
CA THR A 388 2.87 30.91 -4.70
C THR A 388 2.96 32.17 -5.55
N CYS A 389 3.69 32.11 -6.66
CA CYS A 389 3.84 33.25 -7.59
C CYS A 389 2.51 33.56 -8.31
N TRP A 390 2.12 34.81 -8.32
CA TRP A 390 0.92 35.32 -8.98
C TRP A 390 1.18 35.81 -10.41
N GLY A 391 2.43 36.06 -10.77
CA GLY A 391 2.79 36.74 -12.03
C GLY A 391 2.41 35.94 -13.30
N GLY A 392 2.36 34.60 -13.24
CA GLY A 392 2.09 33.74 -14.40
C GLY A 392 0.65 33.27 -14.55
N GLY A 393 -0.24 33.64 -13.63
CA GLY A 393 -1.63 33.14 -13.65
C GLY A 393 -1.80 31.67 -13.18
N ASP A 394 -0.72 30.93 -12.92
CA ASP A 394 -0.77 29.53 -12.52
C ASP A 394 -1.47 29.34 -11.16
N ALA A 395 -1.36 30.31 -10.26
CA ALA A 395 -2.09 30.30 -8.98
C ALA A 395 -3.61 30.35 -9.20
N VAL A 396 -4.08 31.15 -10.17
CA VAL A 396 -5.49 31.26 -10.55
C VAL A 396 -5.97 29.98 -11.24
N LEU A 397 -5.18 29.44 -12.19
CA LEU A 397 -5.50 28.18 -12.86
C LEU A 397 -5.64 27.02 -11.89
N ARG A 398 -4.73 26.91 -10.91
CA ARG A 398 -4.79 25.90 -9.87
C ARG A 398 -6.02 26.06 -8.97
N HIS A 399 -6.32 27.29 -8.54
CA HIS A 399 -7.52 27.60 -7.77
C HIS A 399 -8.78 27.19 -8.53
N ASN A 400 -8.93 27.61 -9.78
CA ASN A 400 -10.07 27.28 -10.63
C ASN A 400 -10.21 25.75 -10.84
N SER A 401 -9.10 25.05 -11.07
CA SER A 401 -9.10 23.59 -11.22
C SER A 401 -9.60 22.88 -9.96
N LEU A 402 -9.18 23.31 -8.78
CA LEU A 402 -9.66 22.77 -7.50
C LEU A 402 -11.15 23.07 -7.29
N ARG A 403 -11.57 24.33 -7.56
CA ARG A 403 -12.98 24.75 -7.51
C ARG A 403 -13.85 23.85 -8.40
N ASP A 404 -13.42 23.63 -9.64
CA ASP A 404 -14.19 22.85 -10.61
C ASP A 404 -14.29 21.38 -10.21
N VAL A 405 -13.27 20.80 -9.56
CA VAL A 405 -13.37 19.44 -9.01
C VAL A 405 -14.34 19.38 -7.83
N VAL A 406 -14.34 20.40 -6.95
CA VAL A 406 -15.30 20.49 -5.85
C VAL A 406 -16.72 20.59 -6.42
N ALA A 407 -16.93 21.45 -7.42
CA ALA A 407 -18.21 21.59 -8.12
C ALA A 407 -18.70 20.28 -8.76
N GLN A 408 -17.82 19.58 -9.52
CA GLN A 408 -18.13 18.27 -10.10
C GLN A 408 -18.50 17.23 -9.05
N PHE A 409 -17.83 17.26 -7.91
CA PHE A 409 -18.12 16.37 -6.81
C PHE A 409 -19.48 16.66 -6.18
N CYS A 410 -19.80 17.92 -5.89
CA CYS A 410 -21.12 18.33 -5.40
C CYS A 410 -22.23 17.96 -6.38
N HIS A 411 -21.98 18.14 -7.68
CA HIS A 411 -22.93 17.72 -8.72
C HIS A 411 -23.19 16.19 -8.70
N ARG A 412 -22.12 15.38 -8.61
CA ARG A 412 -22.24 13.91 -8.49
C ARG A 412 -22.94 13.47 -7.21
N ALA A 413 -22.76 14.23 -6.13
CA ALA A 413 -23.47 14.04 -4.86
C ALA A 413 -24.91 14.57 -4.91
N ARG A 414 -25.40 15.04 -6.05
CA ARG A 414 -26.73 15.66 -6.26
C ARG A 414 -27.02 16.84 -5.32
N LEU A 415 -25.98 17.55 -4.90
CA LEU A 415 -26.12 18.73 -4.08
C LEU A 415 -26.43 19.99 -4.91
N GLY A 416 -26.17 19.95 -6.21
CA GLY A 416 -26.26 21.10 -7.08
C GLY A 416 -25.25 22.20 -6.73
N GLY A 417 -25.44 23.38 -7.26
CA GLY A 417 -24.71 24.58 -6.88
C GLY A 417 -24.37 25.50 -8.05
N GLN A 418 -23.81 26.66 -7.72
CA GLN A 418 -23.44 27.71 -8.68
C GLN A 418 -22.02 28.20 -8.41
N LEU A 419 -21.28 28.45 -9.49
CA LEU A 419 -19.91 28.99 -9.45
C LEU A 419 -19.94 30.52 -9.24
N GLU A 420 -18.96 31.03 -8.49
CA GLU A 420 -18.64 32.47 -8.35
C GLU A 420 -19.85 33.36 -8.03
N VAL A 421 -20.63 32.95 -7.05
CA VAL A 421 -21.86 33.67 -6.67
C VAL A 421 -21.50 34.99 -5.99
N GLY A 422 -22.00 36.08 -6.52
CA GLY A 422 -21.81 37.43 -5.98
C GLY A 422 -22.64 37.66 -4.71
N GLY A 423 -22.05 38.40 -3.75
CA GLY A 423 -22.67 38.76 -2.47
C GLY A 423 -23.13 40.22 -2.36
N GLY A 424 -23.19 40.95 -3.47
CA GLY A 424 -23.48 42.39 -3.46
C GLY A 424 -22.26 43.24 -3.73
N THR A 425 -22.37 44.55 -3.41
CA THR A 425 -21.29 45.55 -3.59
C THR A 425 -20.70 45.89 -2.23
N GLU A 426 -19.38 45.86 -2.12
CA GLU A 426 -18.64 46.29 -0.94
C GLU A 426 -18.73 47.82 -0.75
N ALA A 427 -18.31 48.35 0.39
CA ALA A 427 -18.30 49.77 0.68
C ALA A 427 -17.39 50.59 -0.25
N ASP A 428 -16.39 49.97 -0.86
CA ASP A 428 -15.48 50.55 -1.82
C ASP A 428 -15.99 50.49 -3.28
N GLY A 429 -17.23 50.00 -3.50
CA GLY A 429 -17.81 49.83 -4.82
C GLY A 429 -17.41 48.53 -5.54
N SER A 430 -16.52 47.73 -4.98
CA SER A 430 -16.14 46.43 -5.55
C SER A 430 -17.25 45.39 -5.37
N ARG A 431 -17.30 44.42 -6.30
CA ARG A 431 -18.24 43.28 -6.17
C ARG A 431 -17.70 42.24 -5.19
N SER A 432 -18.46 42.04 -4.12
CA SER A 432 -18.18 40.97 -3.17
C SER A 432 -18.46 39.60 -3.78
N ARG A 433 -17.54 38.65 -3.62
CA ARG A 433 -17.71 37.24 -4.04
C ARG A 433 -17.33 36.33 -2.87
N PRO A 434 -18.24 36.14 -1.91
CA PRO A 434 -17.95 35.33 -0.72
C PRO A 434 -17.98 33.82 -0.97
N ALA A 435 -18.35 33.36 -2.18
CA ALA A 435 -18.44 31.96 -2.54
C ALA A 435 -17.79 31.70 -3.91
N ASP A 436 -16.76 30.85 -3.93
CA ASP A 436 -16.24 30.24 -5.15
C ASP A 436 -17.25 29.23 -5.73
N TYR A 437 -17.96 28.53 -4.81
CA TYR A 437 -19.04 27.62 -5.17
C TYR A 437 -20.13 27.66 -4.08
N LEU A 438 -21.36 27.98 -4.45
CA LEU A 438 -22.51 28.04 -3.56
C LEU A 438 -23.34 26.76 -3.69
N VAL A 439 -23.47 26.00 -2.63
CA VAL A 439 -24.38 24.83 -2.54
C VAL A 439 -25.69 25.30 -1.91
N PRO A 440 -26.82 25.23 -2.63
CA PRO A 440 -28.08 25.84 -2.18
C PRO A 440 -28.71 25.16 -0.95
N ASN A 441 -28.50 23.87 -0.80
CA ASN A 441 -29.03 23.11 0.33
C ASN A 441 -27.94 22.21 0.92
N TRP A 442 -27.30 22.70 1.97
CA TRP A 442 -26.28 21.98 2.71
C TRP A 442 -26.86 21.23 3.91
N SER A 443 -26.04 20.50 4.65
CA SER A 443 -26.43 19.65 5.79
C SER A 443 -27.27 20.33 6.87
N THR A 444 -27.26 21.65 6.94
CA THR A 444 -28.03 22.47 7.89
C THR A 444 -29.35 22.99 7.32
N GLY A 445 -29.68 22.64 6.07
CA GLY A 445 -30.84 23.21 5.35
C GLY A 445 -30.61 24.65 4.86
N LYS A 446 -29.43 25.24 5.09
CA LYS A 446 -29.05 26.57 4.61
C LYS A 446 -28.08 26.46 3.41
N PRO A 447 -28.01 27.48 2.54
CA PRO A 447 -26.98 27.54 1.53
C PRO A 447 -25.58 27.61 2.16
N ALA A 448 -24.62 26.92 1.56
CA ALA A 448 -23.23 26.93 2.00
C ALA A 448 -22.33 27.54 0.92
N ALA A 449 -21.58 28.55 1.31
CA ALA A 449 -20.58 29.23 0.50
C ALA A 449 -19.23 28.54 0.69
N PHE A 450 -18.80 27.75 -0.29
CA PHE A 450 -17.47 27.14 -0.31
C PHE A 450 -16.47 28.14 -0.84
N ASP A 451 -15.42 28.40 -0.10
CA ASP A 451 -14.32 29.31 -0.45
C ASP A 451 -13.01 28.52 -0.43
N ILE A 452 -12.47 28.27 -1.63
CA ILE A 452 -11.32 27.39 -1.83
C ILE A 452 -10.04 28.20 -1.72
N THR A 453 -9.09 27.74 -0.91
CA THR A 453 -7.79 28.40 -0.79
C THR A 453 -6.63 27.42 -0.74
N VAL A 454 -5.56 27.74 -1.47
CA VAL A 454 -4.30 26.99 -1.42
C VAL A 454 -3.28 27.84 -0.66
N THR A 455 -2.68 27.26 0.36
CA THR A 455 -1.67 27.94 1.19
C THR A 455 -0.39 27.10 1.27
N SER A 456 0.73 27.76 1.54
CA SER A 456 2.01 27.05 1.70
C SER A 456 2.40 26.97 3.18
N PRO A 457 2.76 25.78 3.69
CA PRO A 457 3.31 25.65 5.04
C PRO A 457 4.72 26.27 5.15
N LEU A 458 5.36 26.58 4.02
CA LEU A 458 6.68 27.23 3.97
C LEU A 458 6.59 28.76 3.99
N ASN A 459 5.40 29.35 3.97
CA ASN A 459 5.23 30.79 4.08
C ASN A 459 5.84 31.29 5.40
N PRO A 460 6.61 32.39 5.40
CA PRO A 460 7.24 32.93 6.61
C PRO A 460 6.29 33.12 7.81
N ILE A 461 5.02 33.45 7.56
CA ILE A 461 4.01 33.62 8.61
C ILE A 461 3.57 32.29 9.22
N SER A 462 3.43 31.24 8.40
CA SER A 462 2.94 29.93 8.86
C SER A 462 4.05 28.97 9.28
N LEU A 463 5.27 29.12 8.76
CA LEU A 463 6.39 28.22 8.99
C LEU A 463 6.74 27.98 10.48
N PRO A 464 6.71 29.01 11.37
CA PRO A 464 7.01 28.78 12.79
C PRO A 464 6.12 27.75 13.45
N GLU A 465 4.84 27.67 13.08
CA GLU A 465 3.89 26.70 13.59
C GLU A 465 3.87 25.42 12.72
N ALA A 466 3.96 25.54 11.40
CA ALA A 466 3.89 24.45 10.45
C ALA A 466 5.04 23.43 10.61
N LYS A 467 6.22 23.85 11.08
CA LYS A 467 7.34 22.94 11.39
C LYS A 467 7.13 22.08 12.63
N VAL A 468 6.10 22.39 13.44
CA VAL A 468 5.76 21.67 14.68
C VAL A 468 4.43 20.93 14.55
N THR A 469 3.45 21.58 13.88
CA THR A 469 2.08 21.06 13.80
C THR A 469 1.62 20.98 12.35
N GLY A 470 1.37 19.77 11.87
CA GLY A 470 0.84 19.57 10.51
C GLY A 470 -0.54 20.21 10.32
N GLY A 471 -0.76 20.85 9.16
CA GLY A 471 -2.02 21.48 8.81
C GLY A 471 -2.25 22.86 9.44
N SER A 472 -1.27 23.40 10.14
CA SER A 472 -1.40 24.75 10.76
C SER A 472 -1.58 25.84 9.74
N ALA A 473 -0.89 25.79 8.59
CA ALA A 473 -1.08 26.77 7.53
C ALA A 473 -2.50 26.72 6.93
N ALA A 474 -3.05 25.54 6.74
CA ALA A 474 -4.45 25.39 6.31
C ALA A 474 -5.42 25.95 7.34
N ARG A 475 -5.26 25.63 8.64
CA ARG A 475 -6.09 26.21 9.71
C ARG A 475 -6.02 27.73 9.76
N MET A 476 -4.82 28.29 9.65
CA MET A 476 -4.66 29.76 9.60
C MET A 476 -5.36 30.37 8.39
N ALA A 477 -5.39 29.66 7.26
CA ALA A 477 -6.12 30.10 6.07
C ALA A 477 -7.63 30.03 6.29
N GLU A 478 -8.15 28.95 6.87
CA GLU A 478 -9.57 28.81 7.26
C GLU A 478 -10.00 29.94 8.18
N MET A 479 -9.24 30.20 9.25
CA MET A 479 -9.54 31.31 10.18
C MET A 479 -9.60 32.68 9.48
N ARG A 480 -8.63 32.97 8.60
CA ARG A 480 -8.63 34.25 7.84
C ARG A 480 -9.85 34.37 6.94
N LYS A 481 -10.27 33.27 6.32
CA LYS A 481 -11.47 33.24 5.47
C LYS A 481 -12.75 33.45 6.29
N HIS A 482 -12.86 32.90 7.49
CA HIS A 482 -13.97 33.17 8.40
C HIS A 482 -14.02 34.65 8.78
N ILE A 483 -12.90 35.22 9.19
CA ILE A 483 -12.84 36.65 9.54
C ILE A 483 -13.35 37.53 8.39
N SER A 484 -12.96 37.22 7.15
CA SER A 484 -13.33 38.06 5.99
C SER A 484 -14.72 37.78 5.44
N ASN A 485 -15.18 36.53 5.45
CA ASN A 485 -16.37 36.11 4.70
C ASN A 485 -17.59 35.76 5.57
N ASP A 486 -17.43 35.41 6.87
CA ASP A 486 -18.56 35.16 7.76
C ASP A 486 -19.56 36.29 7.85
N PRO A 487 -19.15 37.58 8.00
CA PRO A 487 -20.08 38.68 8.01
C PRO A 487 -20.90 38.79 6.72
N LYS A 488 -20.23 38.58 5.58
CA LYS A 488 -20.85 38.65 4.24
C LYS A 488 -21.84 37.49 4.02
N CYS A 489 -21.40 36.27 4.32
CA CYS A 489 -22.25 35.08 4.22
C CYS A 489 -23.46 35.16 5.15
N ARG A 490 -23.25 35.64 6.37
CA ARG A 490 -24.35 35.80 7.37
C ARG A 490 -25.39 36.79 6.92
N ALA A 491 -24.98 37.91 6.30
CA ALA A 491 -25.88 38.90 5.74
C ALA A 491 -26.78 38.32 4.61
N LEU A 492 -26.29 37.30 3.91
CA LEU A 492 -26.99 36.61 2.83
C LEU A 492 -27.76 35.35 3.32
N GLY A 493 -27.72 35.04 4.61
CA GLY A 493 -28.31 33.83 5.17
C GLY A 493 -27.53 32.54 4.83
N TRP A 494 -26.26 32.66 4.39
CA TRP A 494 -25.41 31.55 4.02
C TRP A 494 -24.48 31.11 5.15
N VAL A 495 -23.97 29.88 5.07
CA VAL A 495 -22.91 29.36 5.92
C VAL A 495 -21.60 29.44 5.16
N CYS A 496 -20.59 30.10 5.70
CA CYS A 496 -19.25 30.12 5.14
C CYS A 496 -18.53 28.82 5.48
N ILE A 497 -17.94 28.16 4.48
CA ILE A 497 -17.15 26.93 4.64
C ILE A 497 -15.85 27.08 3.86
N PRO A 498 -14.77 27.51 4.50
CA PRO A 498 -13.46 27.56 3.86
C PRO A 498 -12.92 26.15 3.57
N LEU A 499 -12.48 25.94 2.34
CA LEU A 499 -11.85 24.69 1.91
C LEU A 499 -10.35 24.93 1.69
N ALA A 500 -9.58 24.95 2.78
CA ALA A 500 -8.15 25.20 2.71
C ALA A 500 -7.34 23.92 2.48
N VAL A 501 -6.31 24.01 1.64
CA VAL A 501 -5.34 22.96 1.41
C VAL A 501 -3.92 23.50 1.36
N GLU A 502 -2.99 22.82 2.03
CA GLU A 502 -1.57 23.14 1.93
C GLU A 502 -1.00 22.64 0.60
N THR A 503 0.00 23.35 0.08
CA THR A 503 0.68 22.96 -1.17
C THR A 503 1.17 21.52 -1.15
N TYR A 504 1.63 20.99 -0.02
CA TYR A 504 2.06 19.60 0.14
C TYR A 504 0.93 18.59 0.46
N GLY A 505 -0.32 19.06 0.57
CA GLY A 505 -1.52 18.19 0.58
C GLY A 505 -2.20 18.01 1.90
N CYS A 506 -1.80 18.70 2.94
CA CYS A 506 -2.57 18.73 4.17
C CYS A 506 -3.85 19.55 3.98
N TRP A 507 -4.99 18.91 4.16
CA TRP A 507 -6.30 19.55 4.10
C TRP A 507 -6.67 20.14 5.46
N GLY A 508 -7.26 21.30 5.44
CA GLY A 508 -7.85 21.94 6.61
C GLY A 508 -8.96 21.09 7.25
N THR A 509 -9.32 21.44 8.45
CA THR A 509 -10.31 20.67 9.21
C THR A 509 -11.69 20.75 8.56
N GLU A 510 -12.11 21.93 8.16
CA GLU A 510 -13.41 22.14 7.54
C GLU A 510 -13.50 21.51 6.15
N ALA A 511 -12.44 21.57 5.36
CA ALA A 511 -12.38 20.88 4.08
C ALA A 511 -12.54 19.35 4.25
N ARG A 512 -11.92 18.75 5.26
CA ARG A 512 -12.06 17.31 5.57
C ARG A 512 -13.46 16.95 6.06
N ASP A 513 -14.05 17.76 6.91
CA ASP A 513 -15.38 17.51 7.46
C ASP A 513 -16.46 17.70 6.39
N SER A 514 -16.36 18.74 5.58
CA SER A 514 -17.25 18.95 4.43
C SER A 514 -17.18 17.81 3.42
N SER A 515 -15.97 17.30 3.12
CA SER A 515 -15.81 16.12 2.27
C SER A 515 -16.49 14.88 2.84
N ARG A 516 -16.43 14.68 4.16
CA ARG A 516 -17.13 13.58 4.85
C ARG A 516 -18.64 13.71 4.79
N VAL A 517 -19.18 14.94 4.96
CA VAL A 517 -20.60 15.23 4.85
C VAL A 517 -21.09 14.96 3.43
N ALA A 518 -20.40 15.50 2.42
CA ALA A 518 -20.75 15.29 1.03
C ALA A 518 -20.66 13.81 0.63
N ALA A 519 -19.66 13.06 1.13
CA ALA A 519 -19.56 11.62 0.92
C ALA A 519 -20.71 10.84 1.61
N ARG A 520 -21.19 11.28 2.77
CA ARG A 520 -22.38 10.68 3.42
C ARG A 520 -23.65 10.91 2.61
N LEU A 521 -23.81 12.10 2.06
CA LEU A 521 -24.95 12.43 1.19
C LEU A 521 -24.91 11.62 -0.12
N ALA A 522 -23.73 11.44 -0.70
CA ALA A 522 -23.52 10.56 -1.87
C ALA A 522 -23.81 9.07 -1.57
N LEU A 523 -23.68 8.62 -0.31
CA LEU A 523 -23.95 7.23 0.11
C LEU A 523 -25.44 6.87 0.06
N GLN A 524 -26.31 7.80 0.31
CA GLN A 524 -27.75 7.58 0.14
C GLN A 524 -28.11 7.23 -1.31
N LEU A 525 -27.13 7.30 -2.20
CA LEU A 525 -27.22 7.08 -3.66
C LEU A 525 -26.44 5.83 -4.14
N HIS A 526 -26.21 4.83 -3.29
CA HIS A 526 -25.59 3.51 -3.63
C HIS A 526 -24.07 3.47 -3.89
N CYS A 527 -23.28 4.42 -3.42
CA CYS A 527 -21.81 4.35 -3.53
C CYS A 527 -21.15 4.13 -2.16
N SER A 528 -20.10 3.27 -2.06
CA SER A 528 -19.44 3.07 -0.75
C SER A 528 -18.69 4.34 -0.31
N LYS A 529 -18.82 4.74 0.95
CA LYS A 529 -18.24 5.94 1.58
C LYS A 529 -16.74 6.08 1.35
N SER A 530 -16.02 4.98 1.52
CA SER A 530 -14.56 4.95 1.35
C SER A 530 -14.14 5.21 -0.09
N LYS A 531 -14.86 4.62 -1.06
CA LYS A 531 -14.55 4.81 -2.50
C LYS A 531 -14.83 6.24 -2.96
N ALA A 532 -15.92 6.86 -2.49
CA ALA A 532 -16.24 8.25 -2.82
C ALA A 532 -15.18 9.22 -2.27
N LEU A 533 -14.80 9.09 -1.00
CA LEU A 533 -13.75 9.92 -0.38
C LEU A 533 -12.40 9.75 -1.06
N ILE A 534 -11.97 8.53 -1.30
CA ILE A 534 -10.69 8.24 -1.98
C ILE A 534 -10.68 8.88 -3.37
N SER A 535 -11.74 8.73 -4.16
CA SER A 535 -11.84 9.31 -5.50
C SER A 535 -11.73 10.85 -5.48
N ILE A 536 -12.32 11.52 -4.47
CA ILE A 536 -12.19 12.98 -4.32
C ILE A 536 -10.73 13.37 -4.11
N TYR A 537 -10.11 12.78 -3.08
CA TYR A 537 -8.74 13.14 -2.72
C TYR A 537 -7.72 12.72 -3.78
N GLN A 538 -7.96 11.66 -4.51
CA GLN A 538 -7.14 11.26 -5.65
C GLN A 538 -7.16 12.32 -6.75
N ARG A 539 -8.34 12.79 -7.15
CA ARG A 539 -8.47 13.84 -8.18
C ARG A 539 -7.87 15.17 -7.73
N LEU A 540 -8.17 15.59 -6.51
CA LEU A 540 -7.61 16.82 -5.95
C LEU A 540 -6.08 16.73 -5.82
N GLY A 541 -5.55 15.56 -5.45
CA GLY A 541 -4.12 15.30 -5.38
C GLY A 541 -3.43 15.38 -6.75
N SER A 542 -4.01 14.77 -7.79
CA SER A 542 -3.49 14.82 -9.16
C SER A 542 -3.48 16.24 -9.72
N LEU A 543 -4.56 17.00 -9.54
CA LEU A 543 -4.63 18.39 -9.99
C LEU A 543 -3.61 19.30 -9.29
N ARG A 544 -3.36 19.09 -8.00
CA ARG A 544 -2.34 19.79 -7.26
C ARG A 544 -0.94 19.53 -7.83
N SER A 545 -0.65 18.29 -8.17
CA SER A 545 0.62 17.90 -8.79
C SER A 545 0.76 18.43 -10.22
N GLN A 546 -0.34 18.53 -10.97
CA GLN A 546 -0.38 19.18 -12.30
C GLN A 546 -0.10 20.69 -12.22
N GLY A 547 -0.40 21.38 -11.11
CA GLY A 547 -0.03 22.78 -10.86
C GLY A 547 1.48 23.02 -10.81
N LEU A 548 2.31 21.96 -10.76
CA LEU A 548 3.77 22.04 -10.93
C LEU A 548 4.21 22.13 -12.41
N THR A 549 3.28 22.18 -13.36
CA THR A 549 3.53 22.36 -14.82
C THR A 549 4.41 23.56 -15.16
N PHE A 550 4.37 24.60 -14.31
CA PHE A 550 5.27 25.74 -14.43
C PHE A 550 6.75 25.32 -14.43
N LEU A 551 7.16 24.47 -13.51
CA LEU A 551 8.53 23.96 -13.44
C LEU A 551 8.88 23.05 -14.63
N CYS A 552 7.89 22.36 -15.21
CA CYS A 552 8.08 21.50 -16.37
C CYS A 552 8.15 22.26 -17.71
N ARG A 553 7.66 23.51 -17.78
CA ARG A 553 7.67 24.32 -19.00
C ARG A 553 8.97 25.08 -19.23
N GLN A 554 9.89 25.05 -18.28
CA GLN A 554 11.20 25.71 -18.43
C GLN A 554 12.02 25.02 -19.52
N PRO A 555 12.61 25.76 -20.50
CA PRO A 555 13.36 25.22 -21.64
C PRO A 555 14.53 24.33 -21.23
N ASP A 556 15.21 24.68 -20.14
CA ASP A 556 16.41 23.98 -19.65
C ASP A 556 16.15 22.59 -19.08
N LEU A 557 14.91 22.31 -18.63
CA LEU A 557 14.52 20.95 -18.23
C LEU A 557 14.14 20.04 -19.42
N ARG A 558 13.88 20.61 -20.60
CA ARG A 558 13.67 19.86 -21.84
C ARG A 558 14.99 19.38 -22.47
N GLY A 559 16.10 20.05 -22.20
CA GLY A 559 17.44 19.69 -22.69
C GLY A 559 18.03 18.41 -22.09
N LEU A 560 17.48 17.90 -21.00
CA LEU A 560 17.85 16.61 -20.41
C LEU A 560 17.38 15.38 -21.22
N LYS A 561 16.61 15.58 -22.30
CA LYS A 561 16.21 14.51 -23.23
C LYS A 561 17.28 14.13 -24.26
N THR A 562 18.42 14.79 -24.31
CA THR A 562 19.49 14.56 -25.33
C THR A 562 20.83 14.09 -24.76
N LEU A 563 20.88 13.71 -23.48
CA LEU A 563 22.09 13.19 -22.82
C LEU A 563 21.83 11.89 -22.05
N VAL A 564 20.99 11.00 -22.61
CA VAL A 564 20.95 9.57 -22.22
C VAL A 564 20.94 8.75 -23.50
#